data_99d7921bb8cfed5585ca2b10409b617e
#
_entry.id   99d7921bb8cfed5585ca2b10409b617e
#
_cell.length_a   1.000
_cell.length_b   1.000
_cell.length_c   1.000
_cell.angle_alpha   90.00
_cell.angle_beta   90.00
_cell.angle_gamma   90.00
#
_symmetry.space_group_name_H-M   'P 1'
#
loop_
_entity.id
_entity.type
_entity.pdbx_description
1 polymer ?
#
loop_
_entity_poly.entity_id
_entity_poly.type
_entity_poly.pdbx_seq_one_letter_code
_entity_poly.pdbx_strand_id
1 'polypeptide(L)'
;MTPDNKTTHDRRVIDRILHASQVLRLGLAVEGEPSIFPLAFGYDGRLVYFHTAKEGRKLEMFERSPRACLEFEHGVRLLRDDPNPCNWSFAYESVIGRGRVVELTEPDEKEHGLREIVRHYAGAEVPLALENLARIRVWRVELDVVTARRAHMDEA
;
A
#
# COMPACT_ATOMS: atom_id res chain seq x y z
N MET A 1 -18.91 -20.79 -5.40
CA MET A 1 -17.60 -20.21 -5.72
C MET A 1 -17.70 -19.58 -7.10
N THR A 2 -17.68 -18.30 -7.17
CA THR A 2 -17.75 -17.59 -8.44
C THR A 2 -16.44 -17.73 -9.20
N PRO A 3 -16.46 -18.00 -10.51
CA PRO A 3 -15.26 -18.28 -11.32
C PRO A 3 -14.24 -17.13 -11.40
N ASP A 4 -14.64 -15.93 -11.01
CA ASP A 4 -13.86 -14.71 -11.23
C ASP A 4 -12.92 -14.30 -10.08
N ASN A 5 -12.82 -15.12 -9.05
CA ASN A 5 -11.97 -14.87 -7.89
C ASN A 5 -10.57 -15.47 -8.10
N LYS A 6 -9.76 -14.83 -8.92
CA LYS A 6 -8.40 -15.30 -9.24
C LYS A 6 -7.34 -14.59 -8.40
N THR A 7 -6.58 -15.39 -7.68
CA THR A 7 -5.32 -14.93 -7.07
C THR A 7 -4.19 -15.13 -8.08
N THR A 8 -3.32 -14.15 -8.21
CA THR A 8 -2.19 -14.18 -9.15
C THR A 8 -0.92 -13.62 -8.52
N HIS A 9 0.22 -14.07 -9.04
CA HIS A 9 1.54 -13.52 -8.76
C HIS A 9 2.09 -12.73 -9.96
N ASP A 10 1.29 -12.49 -11.00
CA ASP A 10 1.72 -11.72 -12.17
C ASP A 10 2.10 -10.31 -11.76
N ARG A 11 3.36 -9.97 -11.96
CA ARG A 11 3.94 -8.69 -11.58
C ARG A 11 3.25 -7.52 -12.26
N ARG A 12 2.84 -7.66 -13.49
CA ARG A 12 2.15 -6.59 -14.24
C ARG A 12 0.79 -6.26 -13.63
N VAL A 13 0.07 -7.29 -13.16
CA VAL A 13 -1.21 -7.11 -12.48
C VAL A 13 -0.99 -6.43 -11.12
N ILE A 14 0.00 -6.88 -10.36
CA ILE A 14 0.36 -6.29 -9.07
C ILE A 14 0.74 -4.82 -9.24
N ASP A 15 1.65 -4.50 -10.16
CA ASP A 15 2.11 -3.13 -10.40
C ASP A 15 0.95 -2.21 -10.79
N ARG A 16 0.06 -2.68 -11.66
CA ARG A 16 -1.12 -1.91 -12.09
C ARG A 16 -2.04 -1.59 -10.92
N ILE A 17 -2.33 -2.56 -10.07
CA ILE A 17 -3.21 -2.36 -8.90
C ILE A 17 -2.56 -1.40 -7.91
N LEU A 18 -1.26 -1.55 -7.64
CA LEU A 18 -0.53 -0.64 -6.76
C LEU A 18 -0.58 0.80 -7.27
N HIS A 19 -0.35 1.02 -8.56
CA HIS A 19 -0.42 2.35 -9.15
C HIS A 19 -1.84 2.95 -9.16
N ALA A 20 -2.87 2.11 -9.22
CA ALA A 20 -4.26 2.55 -9.19
C ALA A 20 -4.81 2.77 -7.78
N SER A 21 -4.18 2.21 -6.75
CA SER A 21 -4.65 2.31 -5.37
C SER A 21 -4.32 3.67 -4.76
N GLN A 22 -5.20 4.18 -3.90
CA GLN A 22 -5.03 5.49 -3.27
C GLN A 22 -4.52 5.43 -1.84
N VAL A 23 -4.76 4.34 -1.15
CA VAL A 23 -4.42 4.19 0.27
C VAL A 23 -3.68 2.88 0.49
N LEU A 24 -2.58 2.97 1.21
CA LEU A 24 -1.91 1.82 1.81
C LEU A 24 -2.51 1.57 3.19
N ARG A 25 -2.96 0.35 3.46
CA ARG A 25 -3.26 -0.10 4.81
C ARG A 25 -2.12 -0.98 5.30
N LEU A 26 -1.37 -0.46 6.27
CA LEU A 26 -0.19 -1.12 6.81
C LEU A 26 -0.53 -1.74 8.14
N GLY A 27 -0.41 -3.06 8.22
CA GLY A 27 -0.67 -3.84 9.42
C GLY A 27 0.61 -4.27 10.10
N LEU A 28 0.64 -4.11 11.42
CA LEU A 28 1.72 -4.54 12.31
C LEU A 28 1.13 -5.32 13.48
N ALA A 29 1.94 -6.17 14.08
CA ALA A 29 1.60 -6.84 15.33
C ALA A 29 2.78 -6.78 16.29
N VAL A 30 2.51 -6.34 17.51
CA VAL A 30 3.49 -6.31 18.61
C VAL A 30 2.89 -7.08 19.79
N GLU A 31 3.60 -8.08 20.26
CA GLU A 31 3.15 -8.94 21.38
C GLU A 31 1.74 -9.55 21.15
N GLY A 32 1.44 -9.89 19.88
CA GLY A 32 0.15 -10.45 19.51
C GLY A 32 -0.96 -9.40 19.31
N GLU A 33 -0.72 -8.13 19.60
CA GLU A 33 -1.69 -7.05 19.39
C GLU A 33 -1.55 -6.47 17.98
N PRO A 34 -2.54 -6.68 17.10
CA PRO A 34 -2.50 -6.15 15.74
C PRO A 34 -2.93 -4.69 15.70
N SER A 35 -2.35 -3.94 14.76
CA SER A 35 -2.74 -2.56 14.47
C SER A 35 -2.68 -2.30 12.97
N ILE A 36 -3.58 -1.46 12.47
CA ILE A 36 -3.64 -1.07 11.06
C ILE A 36 -3.57 0.45 10.96
N PHE A 37 -2.77 0.93 10.00
CA PHE A 37 -2.60 2.35 9.74
C PHE A 37 -2.88 2.65 8.28
N PRO A 38 -3.88 3.52 7.95
CA PRO A 38 -4.05 4.02 6.59
C PRO A 38 -3.02 5.11 6.31
N LEU A 39 -2.32 5.00 5.18
CA LEU A 39 -1.20 5.87 4.82
C LEU A 39 -1.27 6.26 3.34
N ALA A 40 -0.82 7.48 3.04
CA ALA A 40 -0.40 7.83 1.69
C ALA A 40 0.92 7.10 1.36
N PHE A 41 1.10 6.73 0.12
CA PHE A 41 2.26 5.95 -0.30
C PHE A 41 2.74 6.30 -1.70
N GLY A 42 3.94 5.86 -2.03
CA GLY A 42 4.47 5.82 -3.38
C GLY A 42 5.02 4.44 -3.72
N TYR A 43 5.14 4.15 -4.99
CA TYR A 43 5.63 2.89 -5.49
C TYR A 43 6.45 3.08 -6.75
N ASP A 44 7.68 2.62 -6.77
CA ASP A 44 8.62 2.79 -7.88
C ASP A 44 8.76 1.56 -8.79
N GLY A 45 7.86 0.60 -8.66
CA GLY A 45 7.91 -0.69 -9.35
C GLY A 45 8.65 -1.78 -8.56
N ARG A 46 9.25 -1.43 -7.43
CA ARG A 46 9.99 -2.36 -6.57
C ARG A 46 9.72 -2.12 -5.09
N LEU A 47 9.82 -0.88 -4.64
CA LEU A 47 9.72 -0.49 -3.24
C LEU A 47 8.46 0.34 -3.01
N VAL A 48 7.83 0.14 -1.87
CA VAL A 48 6.74 0.97 -1.37
C VAL A 48 7.33 1.98 -0.40
N TYR A 49 6.98 3.26 -0.56
CA TYR A 49 7.41 4.35 0.30
C TYR A 49 6.24 4.98 1.03
N PHE A 50 6.47 5.37 2.27
CA PHE A 50 5.54 6.18 3.03
C PHE A 50 6.30 7.07 4.02
N HIS A 51 5.62 8.06 4.57
CA HIS A 51 6.21 8.96 5.55
C HIS A 51 5.38 9.03 6.82
N THR A 52 6.04 9.40 7.90
CA THR A 52 5.41 9.61 9.21
C THR A 52 5.93 10.90 9.84
N ALA A 53 5.24 11.37 10.88
CA ALA A 53 5.82 12.34 11.79
C ALA A 53 7.07 11.75 12.48
N LYS A 54 7.83 12.59 13.17
CA LYS A 54 9.04 12.17 13.89
C LYS A 54 8.76 11.29 15.08
N GLU A 55 7.62 11.48 15.72
CA GLU A 55 7.21 10.80 16.94
C GLU A 55 5.79 10.26 16.82
N GLY A 56 5.49 9.24 17.57
CA GLY A 56 4.17 8.64 17.63
C GLY A 56 4.21 7.13 17.86
N ARG A 57 3.07 6.58 18.24
CA ARG A 57 2.92 5.14 18.55
C ARG A 57 3.32 4.20 17.40
N LYS A 58 3.05 4.60 16.15
CA LYS A 58 3.47 3.82 14.97
C LYS A 58 4.98 3.57 14.94
N LEU A 59 5.76 4.56 15.29
CA LEU A 59 7.22 4.51 15.22
C LEU A 59 7.78 3.48 16.20
N GLU A 60 7.25 3.44 17.40
CA GLU A 60 7.60 2.42 18.40
C GLU A 60 7.27 1.01 17.88
N MET A 61 6.14 0.85 17.20
CA MET A 61 5.75 -0.42 16.62
C MET A 61 6.68 -0.86 15.49
N PHE A 62 7.13 0.06 14.63
CA PHE A 62 8.10 -0.24 13.58
C PHE A 62 9.45 -0.70 14.13
N GLU A 63 9.89 -0.13 15.24
CA GLU A 63 11.13 -0.52 15.92
C GLU A 63 11.00 -1.91 16.57
N ARG A 64 9.84 -2.24 17.13
CA ARG A 64 9.59 -3.51 17.82
C ARG A 64 9.19 -4.65 16.88
N SER A 65 8.50 -4.36 15.78
CA SER A 65 8.08 -5.34 14.79
C SER A 65 8.22 -4.74 13.39
N PRO A 66 9.41 -4.79 12.81
CA PRO A 66 9.67 -4.17 11.51
C PRO A 66 9.00 -4.91 10.33
N ARG A 67 8.48 -6.12 10.54
CA ARG A 67 7.78 -6.87 9.50
C ARG A 67 6.31 -6.47 9.46
N ALA A 68 5.85 -6.02 8.29
CA ALA A 68 4.50 -5.53 8.08
C ALA A 68 3.74 -6.38 7.05
N CYS A 69 2.42 -6.34 7.16
CA CYS A 69 1.51 -6.76 6.12
C CYS A 69 0.88 -5.51 5.49
N LEU A 70 0.92 -5.41 4.17
CA LEU A 70 0.42 -4.28 3.41
C LEU A 70 -0.77 -4.73 2.57
N GLU A 71 -1.82 -3.93 2.59
CA GLU A 71 -2.99 -4.13 1.73
C GLU A 71 -3.25 -2.88 0.91
N PHE A 72 -3.57 -3.09 -0.36
CA PHE A 72 -3.97 -2.08 -1.33
C PHE A 72 -5.22 -2.56 -2.04
N GLU A 73 -6.14 -1.66 -2.33
CA GLU A 73 -7.34 -2.01 -3.09
C GLU A 73 -7.69 -0.93 -4.10
N HIS A 74 -8.34 -1.36 -5.17
CA HIS A 74 -8.80 -0.50 -6.25
C HIS A 74 -10.13 -1.00 -6.81
N GLY A 75 -10.95 -0.07 -7.28
CA GLY A 75 -12.17 -0.37 -8.00
C GLY A 75 -13.25 -1.05 -7.16
N VAL A 76 -13.32 -0.79 -5.87
CA VAL A 76 -14.34 -1.34 -4.99
C VAL A 76 -15.72 -0.86 -5.42
N ARG A 77 -16.60 -1.79 -5.76
CA ARG A 77 -17.97 -1.49 -6.20
C ARG A 77 -18.94 -2.55 -5.68
N LEU A 78 -20.03 -2.09 -5.06
CA LEU A 78 -21.09 -2.98 -4.60
C LEU A 78 -21.88 -3.54 -5.79
N LEU A 79 -22.05 -4.86 -5.83
CA LEU A 79 -22.89 -5.59 -6.79
C LEU A 79 -24.16 -6.03 -6.08
N ARG A 80 -25.29 -5.39 -6.42
CA ARG A 80 -26.60 -5.61 -5.78
C ARG A 80 -27.73 -5.82 -6.75
N ASP A 81 -27.45 -6.33 -7.94
CA ASP A 81 -28.46 -6.52 -9.00
C ASP A 81 -29.34 -7.76 -8.77
N ASP A 82 -28.95 -8.64 -7.85
CA ASP A 82 -29.75 -9.80 -7.47
C ASP A 82 -30.85 -9.42 -6.50
N PRO A 83 -32.11 -9.91 -6.70
CA PRO A 83 -33.21 -9.68 -5.75
C PRO A 83 -32.94 -10.24 -4.35
N ASN A 84 -32.09 -11.26 -4.23
CA ASN A 84 -31.72 -11.82 -2.94
C ASN A 84 -30.44 -11.14 -2.41
N PRO A 85 -30.53 -10.39 -1.29
CA PRO A 85 -29.37 -9.71 -0.71
C PRO A 85 -28.20 -10.66 -0.33
N CYS A 86 -28.49 -11.93 -0.09
CA CYS A 86 -27.44 -12.92 0.21
C CYS A 86 -26.51 -13.18 -0.97
N ASN A 87 -26.90 -12.79 -2.18
CA ASN A 87 -26.09 -12.89 -3.39
C ASN A 87 -25.33 -11.59 -3.71
N TRP A 88 -25.53 -10.54 -2.93
CA TRP A 88 -24.77 -9.32 -3.12
C TRP A 88 -23.30 -9.53 -2.83
N SER A 89 -22.45 -8.84 -3.55
CA SER A 89 -20.99 -8.98 -3.48
C SER A 89 -20.31 -7.67 -3.81
N PHE A 90 -18.98 -7.67 -3.84
CA PHE A 90 -18.17 -6.55 -4.28
C PHE A 90 -17.31 -6.96 -5.47
N ALA A 91 -17.23 -6.06 -6.46
CA ALA A 91 -16.13 -6.06 -7.40
C ALA A 91 -14.96 -5.30 -6.78
N TYR A 92 -13.75 -5.81 -6.91
CA TYR A 92 -12.53 -5.14 -6.47
C TYR A 92 -11.29 -5.79 -7.05
N GLU A 93 -10.21 -5.07 -7.00
CA GLU A 93 -8.86 -5.60 -7.15
C GLU A 93 -8.07 -5.26 -5.88
N SER A 94 -7.28 -6.19 -5.39
CA SER A 94 -6.45 -5.98 -4.20
C SER A 94 -5.07 -6.60 -4.36
N VAL A 95 -4.12 -6.03 -3.63
CA VAL A 95 -2.79 -6.59 -3.43
C VAL A 95 -2.56 -6.73 -1.94
N ILE A 96 -2.10 -7.90 -1.53
CA ILE A 96 -1.61 -8.13 -0.18
C ILE A 96 -0.14 -8.52 -0.29
N GLY A 97 0.70 -7.83 0.47
CA GLY A 97 2.12 -8.07 0.50
C GLY A 97 2.66 -8.08 1.92
N ARG A 98 3.83 -8.68 2.08
CA ARG A 98 4.57 -8.67 3.34
C ARG A 98 6.00 -8.25 3.08
N GLY A 99 6.56 -7.54 4.02
CA GLY A 99 7.94 -7.10 3.92
C GLY A 99 8.42 -6.40 5.18
N ARG A 100 9.70 -6.11 5.19
CA ARG A 100 10.35 -5.40 6.28
C ARG A 100 10.22 -3.89 6.07
N VAL A 101 9.81 -3.19 7.12
CA VAL A 101 9.80 -1.73 7.17
C VAL A 101 11.21 -1.24 7.54
N VAL A 102 11.80 -0.41 6.69
CA VAL A 102 13.15 0.14 6.87
C VAL A 102 13.10 1.66 6.76
N GLU A 103 13.67 2.36 7.74
CA GLU A 103 13.80 3.81 7.68
C GLU A 103 14.87 4.23 6.69
N LEU A 104 14.56 5.24 5.89
CA LEU A 104 15.52 5.92 5.03
C LEU A 104 16.16 7.07 5.81
N THR A 105 17.45 6.97 6.07
CA THR A 105 18.21 7.95 6.86
C THR A 105 19.04 8.89 6.00
N GLU A 106 19.51 8.42 4.82
CA GLU A 106 20.28 9.24 3.91
C GLU A 106 19.37 10.27 3.21
N PRO A 107 19.81 11.55 3.13
CA PRO A 107 18.98 12.62 2.55
C PRO A 107 18.50 12.34 1.13
N ASP A 108 19.35 11.78 0.27
CA ASP A 108 19.00 11.48 -1.12
C ASP A 108 17.95 10.36 -1.22
N GLU A 109 18.03 9.36 -0.35
CA GLU A 109 17.04 8.28 -0.28
C GLU A 109 15.70 8.78 0.25
N LYS A 110 15.71 9.64 1.28
CA LYS A 110 14.50 10.29 1.80
C LYS A 110 13.82 11.13 0.72
N GLU A 111 14.58 11.93 0.00
CA GLU A 111 14.07 12.74 -1.09
C GLU A 111 13.45 11.88 -2.19
N HIS A 112 14.13 10.81 -2.60
CA HIS A 112 13.60 9.86 -3.58
C HIS A 112 12.26 9.27 -3.13
N GLY A 113 12.19 8.77 -1.90
CA GLY A 113 10.94 8.20 -1.35
C GLY A 113 9.79 9.21 -1.35
N LEU A 114 10.05 10.45 -0.95
CA LEU A 114 9.04 11.52 -0.99
C LEU A 114 8.60 11.86 -2.41
N ARG A 115 9.52 11.90 -3.35
CA ARG A 115 9.18 12.14 -4.77
C ARG A 115 8.29 11.03 -5.32
N GLU A 116 8.51 9.79 -4.95
CA GLU A 116 7.65 8.67 -5.36
C GLU A 116 6.24 8.79 -4.75
N ILE A 117 6.13 9.22 -3.49
CA ILE A 117 4.82 9.48 -2.86
C ILE A 117 4.07 10.60 -3.62
N VAL A 118 4.73 11.71 -3.87
CA VAL A 118 4.12 12.83 -4.58
C VAL A 118 3.74 12.45 -6.01
N ARG A 119 4.62 11.75 -6.72
CA ARG A 119 4.37 11.29 -8.10
C ARG A 119 3.15 10.38 -8.18
N HIS A 120 2.95 9.52 -7.19
CA HIS A 120 1.81 8.61 -7.14
C HIS A 120 0.46 9.34 -7.20
N TYR A 121 0.35 10.47 -6.52
CA TYR A 121 -0.89 11.26 -6.47
C TYR A 121 -0.97 12.36 -7.53
N ALA A 122 0.15 12.98 -7.85
CA ALA A 122 0.20 14.05 -8.84
C ALA A 122 0.27 13.56 -10.29
N GLY A 123 0.69 12.32 -10.51
CA GLY A 123 0.92 11.76 -11.85
C GLY A 123 2.13 12.35 -12.58
N ALA A 124 2.87 13.25 -11.94
CA ALA A 124 4.04 13.93 -12.50
C ALA A 124 5.01 14.34 -11.38
N GLU A 125 6.20 14.79 -11.79
CA GLU A 125 7.13 15.38 -10.84
C GLU A 125 6.64 16.77 -10.39
N VAL A 126 6.68 16.98 -9.07
CA VAL A 126 6.32 18.25 -8.44
C VAL A 126 7.50 18.69 -7.57
N PRO A 127 7.88 19.99 -7.58
CA PRO A 127 8.93 20.48 -6.69
C PRO A 127 8.62 20.22 -5.23
N LEU A 128 9.61 19.76 -4.48
CA LEU A 128 9.51 19.51 -3.03
C LEU A 128 10.17 20.63 -2.25
N ALA A 129 9.55 21.01 -1.14
CA ALA A 129 10.17 21.88 -0.15
C ALA A 129 11.14 21.05 0.70
N LEU A 130 12.41 20.99 0.30
CA LEU A 130 13.42 20.12 0.90
C LEU A 130 13.73 20.46 2.35
N GLU A 131 13.47 21.69 2.80
CA GLU A 131 13.59 22.11 4.19
C GLU A 131 12.66 21.35 5.14
N ASN A 132 11.58 20.74 4.62
CA ASN A 132 10.66 19.95 5.41
C ASN A 132 11.13 18.50 5.62
N LEU A 133 12.16 18.04 4.91
CA LEU A 133 12.71 16.69 5.07
C LEU A 133 13.13 16.38 6.50
N ALA A 134 13.66 17.37 7.22
CA ALA A 134 14.08 17.18 8.60
C ALA A 134 12.92 17.01 9.60
N ARG A 135 11.69 17.30 9.19
CA ARG A 135 10.49 17.27 10.06
C ARG A 135 9.72 15.97 9.99
N ILE A 136 10.07 15.10 9.07
CA ILE A 136 9.39 13.84 8.83
C ILE A 136 10.38 12.69 8.79
N ARG A 137 9.87 11.49 8.98
CA ARG A 137 10.60 10.24 8.73
C ARG A 137 10.03 9.59 7.47
N VAL A 138 10.91 9.03 6.66
CA VAL A 138 10.54 8.34 5.41
C VAL A 138 10.96 6.88 5.53
N TRP A 139 10.09 6.00 5.09
CA TRP A 139 10.23 4.56 5.21
C TRP A 139 10.06 3.89 3.87
N ARG A 140 10.67 2.73 3.72
CA ARG A 140 10.46 1.84 2.58
C ARG A 140 10.09 0.44 3.03
N VAL A 141 9.36 -0.26 2.17
CA VAL A 141 9.08 -1.69 2.32
C VAL A 141 9.39 -2.37 1.01
N GLU A 142 10.25 -3.38 1.04
CA GLU A 142 10.42 -4.32 -0.06
C GLU A 142 9.45 -5.49 0.16
N LEU A 143 8.53 -5.68 -0.79
CA LEU A 143 7.55 -6.75 -0.72
C LEU A 143 8.20 -8.07 -1.12
N ASP A 144 8.46 -8.95 -0.15
CA ASP A 144 9.08 -10.26 -0.35
C ASP A 144 8.06 -11.38 -0.64
N VAL A 145 6.83 -11.21 -0.17
CA VAL A 145 5.69 -12.07 -0.49
C VAL A 145 4.55 -11.17 -0.93
N VAL A 146 4.08 -11.31 -2.16
CA VAL A 146 3.03 -10.45 -2.70
C VAL A 146 2.10 -11.22 -3.64
N THR A 147 0.80 -10.99 -3.47
CA THR A 147 -0.26 -11.56 -4.31
C THR A 147 -1.27 -10.50 -4.67
N ALA A 148 -1.83 -10.60 -5.87
CA ALA A 148 -2.99 -9.83 -6.29
C ALA A 148 -4.23 -10.72 -6.38
N ARG A 149 -5.39 -10.14 -6.12
CA ARG A 149 -6.69 -10.77 -6.27
C ARG A 149 -7.63 -9.87 -7.05
N ARG A 150 -8.38 -10.48 -7.95
CA ARG A 150 -9.46 -9.81 -8.69
C ARG A 150 -10.77 -10.52 -8.35
N ALA A 151 -11.80 -9.76 -8.05
CA ALA A 151 -13.13 -10.27 -7.80
C ALA A 151 -14.13 -9.48 -8.64
N HIS A 152 -14.89 -10.19 -9.50
CA HIS A 152 -15.96 -9.62 -10.32
C HIS A 152 -15.55 -8.35 -11.11
N MET A 153 -14.28 -8.24 -11.49
CA MET A 153 -13.81 -7.19 -12.39
C MET A 153 -13.95 -7.71 -13.82
N ASP A 154 -14.61 -6.92 -14.66
CA ASP A 154 -14.69 -7.19 -16.08
C ASP A 154 -13.27 -7.21 -16.66
N GLU A 155 -13.02 -8.18 -17.55
CA GLU A 155 -11.77 -8.20 -18.29
C GLU A 155 -11.80 -7.03 -19.27
N ALA A 156 -10.92 -6.04 -19.00
CA ALA A 156 -10.74 -4.91 -19.89
C ALA A 156 -9.91 -5.32 -21.11
#